data_2f72defcde038be15cda27a4a94699d0
#
_entry.id   2f72defcde038be15cda27a4a94699d0
#
_cell.length_a   1.000
_cell.length_b   1.000
_cell.length_c   1.000
_cell.angle_alpha   90.00
_cell.angle_beta   90.00
_cell.angle_gamma   90.00
#
_symmetry.space_group_name_H-M   'P 1'
#
loop_
_entity.id
_entity.type
_entity.pdbx_description
1 polymer ?
#
loop_
_entity_poly.entity_id
_entity_poly.type
_entity_poly.pdbx_seq_one_letter_code
_entity_poly.pdbx_strand_id
1 'polypeptide(L)'
;MPLSIKEREVLEDSLTLEATEMLVRTAELSAVEFLTTILRDEFKDEICVVSSFGAESAVMLHMVAQIDPTTPVIFLNTGKLFGETLRYRDRLQTLLGLTDVRSIGPHPTELAEKDSNEDLWQKNNNLCCHIRKFLPQQRALKGFKAVLTGRKRFQTTQRRSMQRIEIDDKAAIRLRVNPLADFTLEDLQAYSGTHKLPKHPLVKDGYLSIGCMPCTDKVKEGNDYRSGRWSEQDKEECGMHGTEFVYGEGI
;
A
#
# COMPACT_ATOMS: atom_id res chain seq x y z
N MET A 1 -20.31 17.58 -1.27
CA MET A 1 -20.54 17.44 -2.72
C MET A 1 -19.22 17.05 -3.37
N PRO A 2 -19.20 16.28 -4.44
CA PRO A 2 -17.98 16.04 -5.19
C PRO A 2 -17.49 17.33 -5.83
N LEU A 3 -16.16 17.48 -5.94
CA LEU A 3 -15.54 18.63 -6.61
C LEU A 3 -15.94 18.67 -8.09
N SER A 4 -16.16 19.87 -8.65
CA SER A 4 -16.28 20.06 -10.09
C SER A 4 -14.95 19.76 -10.81
N ILE A 5 -14.98 19.55 -12.12
CA ILE A 5 -13.77 19.30 -12.93
C ILE A 5 -12.75 20.42 -12.72
N LYS A 6 -13.17 21.68 -12.78
CA LYS A 6 -12.29 22.84 -12.60
C LYS A 6 -11.68 22.92 -11.19
N GLU A 7 -12.45 22.60 -10.16
CA GLU A 7 -11.92 22.55 -8.78
C GLU A 7 -10.90 21.42 -8.61
N ARG A 8 -11.11 20.29 -9.29
CA ARG A 8 -10.14 19.19 -9.30
C ARG A 8 -8.84 19.60 -9.98
N GLU A 9 -8.89 20.21 -11.17
CA GLU A 9 -7.71 20.69 -11.90
C GLU A 9 -6.89 21.67 -11.05
N VAL A 10 -7.55 22.67 -10.44
CA VAL A 10 -6.87 23.63 -9.56
C VAL A 10 -6.21 22.96 -8.36
N LEU A 11 -6.87 21.97 -7.76
CA LEU A 11 -6.30 21.23 -6.63
C LEU A 11 -5.13 20.35 -7.07
N GLU A 12 -5.22 19.69 -8.22
CA GLU A 12 -4.13 18.87 -8.80
C GLU A 12 -2.89 19.73 -9.10
N ASP A 13 -3.07 20.90 -9.71
CA ASP A 13 -1.98 21.85 -9.98
C ASP A 13 -1.31 22.31 -8.68
N SER A 14 -2.10 22.65 -7.65
CA SER A 14 -1.59 23.06 -6.35
C SER A 14 -0.78 21.95 -5.67
N LEU A 15 -1.30 20.72 -5.65
CA LEU A 15 -0.60 19.58 -5.06
C LEU A 15 0.63 19.15 -5.87
N THR A 16 0.61 19.35 -7.20
CA THR A 16 1.78 19.12 -8.04
C THR A 16 2.93 20.06 -7.67
N LEU A 17 2.61 21.32 -7.46
CA LEU A 17 3.60 22.31 -7.02
C LEU A 17 4.13 21.96 -5.63
N GLU A 18 3.25 21.68 -4.68
CA GLU A 18 3.61 21.29 -3.32
C GLU A 18 4.50 20.04 -3.30
N ALA A 19 4.14 18.99 -4.06
CA ALA A 19 4.95 17.78 -4.20
C ALA A 19 6.33 18.07 -4.78
N THR A 20 6.42 18.95 -5.79
CA THR A 20 7.67 19.31 -6.44
C THR A 20 8.58 20.08 -5.47
N GLU A 21 8.07 21.04 -4.75
CA GLU A 21 8.81 21.79 -3.74
C GLU A 21 9.33 20.88 -2.61
N MET A 22 8.48 19.96 -2.12
CA MET A 22 8.90 18.96 -1.12
C MET A 22 9.98 18.03 -1.66
N LEU A 23 9.87 17.55 -2.90
CA LEU A 23 10.90 16.72 -3.53
C LEU A 23 12.25 17.42 -3.60
N VAL A 24 12.26 18.71 -3.97
CA VAL A 24 13.50 19.51 -4.05
C VAL A 24 14.14 19.68 -2.66
N ARG A 25 13.38 20.13 -1.67
CA ARG A 25 13.94 20.40 -0.33
C ARG A 25 14.31 19.14 0.46
N THR A 26 13.79 17.97 0.06
CA THR A 26 14.09 16.69 0.72
C THR A 26 14.97 15.75 -0.11
N ALA A 27 15.53 16.23 -1.23
CA ALA A 27 16.25 15.41 -2.20
C ALA A 27 17.42 14.65 -1.56
N GLU A 28 18.20 15.32 -0.72
CA GLU A 28 19.41 14.77 -0.10
C GLU A 28 19.15 14.01 1.22
N LEU A 29 17.90 13.99 1.71
CA LEU A 29 17.57 13.33 2.96
C LEU A 29 17.57 11.80 2.78
N SER A 30 18.16 11.11 3.76
CA SER A 30 18.00 9.66 3.89
C SER A 30 16.51 9.29 4.07
N ALA A 31 16.17 8.02 3.87
CA ALA A 31 14.78 7.57 4.01
C ALA A 31 14.20 7.85 5.41
N VAL A 32 15.02 7.75 6.47
CA VAL A 32 14.58 8.01 7.85
C VAL A 32 14.40 9.50 8.10
N GLU A 33 15.33 10.34 7.66
CA GLU A 33 15.22 11.81 7.77
C GLU A 33 14.03 12.32 6.99
N PHE A 34 13.86 11.85 5.74
CA PHE A 34 12.72 12.16 4.91
C PHE A 34 11.40 11.78 5.60
N LEU A 35 11.30 10.55 6.09
CA LEU A 35 10.10 10.08 6.76
C LEU A 35 9.82 10.88 8.05
N THR A 36 10.86 11.31 8.76
CA THR A 36 10.73 12.17 9.96
C THR A 36 10.14 13.53 9.59
N THR A 37 10.68 14.17 8.55
CA THR A 37 10.14 15.44 8.03
C THR A 37 8.67 15.29 7.63
N ILE A 38 8.34 14.25 6.89
CA ILE A 38 6.96 13.98 6.43
C ILE A 38 5.99 13.80 7.61
N LEU A 39 6.38 13.03 8.63
CA LEU A 39 5.49 12.69 9.75
C LEU A 39 5.35 13.81 10.78
N ARG A 40 6.41 14.58 11.02
CA ARG A 40 6.45 15.58 12.11
C ARG A 40 6.18 16.98 11.65
N ASP A 41 6.66 17.35 10.45
CA ASP A 41 6.67 18.72 10.00
C ASP A 41 5.62 18.98 8.91
N GLU A 42 5.50 18.09 7.89
CA GLU A 42 4.65 18.34 6.72
C GLU A 42 3.19 17.91 6.96
N PHE A 43 2.97 16.71 7.49
CA PHE A 43 1.63 16.11 7.60
C PHE A 43 1.32 15.60 9.00
N LYS A 44 1.78 16.29 10.04
CA LYS A 44 1.49 15.91 11.41
C LYS A 44 -0.03 15.76 11.60
N ASP A 45 -0.46 14.56 12.07
CA ASP A 45 -1.86 14.19 12.29
C ASP A 45 -2.74 14.13 11.02
N GLU A 46 -2.18 14.39 9.83
CA GLU A 46 -2.92 14.44 8.55
C GLU A 46 -2.49 13.35 7.56
N ILE A 47 -1.66 12.40 7.99
CA ILE A 47 -1.15 11.29 7.18
C ILE A 47 -1.44 9.95 7.83
N CYS A 48 -1.60 8.91 7.01
CA CYS A 48 -1.65 7.53 7.49
C CYS A 48 -0.77 6.61 6.64
N VAL A 49 -0.45 5.44 7.18
CA VAL A 49 0.24 4.36 6.47
C VAL A 49 -0.79 3.42 5.87
N VAL A 50 -0.67 3.04 4.61
CA VAL A 50 -1.38 1.88 4.06
C VAL A 50 -0.42 0.70 3.99
N SER A 51 -0.70 -0.36 4.75
CA SER A 51 0.13 -1.55 4.81
C SER A 51 -0.67 -2.83 4.56
N SER A 52 -0.12 -3.70 3.73
CA SER A 52 -0.65 -5.06 3.52
C SER A 52 -0.13 -6.08 4.54
N PHE A 53 0.80 -5.69 5.41
CA PHE A 53 1.54 -6.60 6.28
C PHE A 53 2.13 -7.81 5.53
N GLY A 54 2.56 -7.59 4.29
CA GLY A 54 3.25 -8.59 3.46
C GLY A 54 4.72 -8.75 3.84
N ALA A 55 5.48 -9.46 2.98
CA ALA A 55 6.86 -9.88 3.25
C ALA A 55 7.82 -8.77 3.68
N GLU A 56 7.66 -7.56 3.12
CA GLU A 56 8.58 -6.42 3.33
C GLU A 56 8.00 -5.31 4.21
N SER A 57 6.79 -5.49 4.73
CA SER A 57 6.06 -4.42 5.44
C SER A 57 6.72 -4.00 6.75
N ALA A 58 7.47 -4.91 7.40
CA ALA A 58 8.09 -4.65 8.69
C ALA A 58 9.08 -3.47 8.66
N VAL A 59 9.79 -3.26 7.54
CA VAL A 59 10.80 -2.20 7.42
C VAL A 59 10.15 -0.83 7.57
N MET A 60 9.15 -0.52 6.74
CA MET A 60 8.47 0.79 6.81
C MET A 60 7.73 0.96 8.13
N LEU A 61 7.03 -0.06 8.59
CA LEU A 61 6.29 0.01 9.86
C LEU A 61 7.23 0.24 11.06
N HIS A 62 8.42 -0.36 11.04
CA HIS A 62 9.43 -0.12 12.07
C HIS A 62 9.94 1.34 12.02
N MET A 63 10.29 1.85 10.82
CA MET A 63 10.72 3.25 10.68
C MET A 63 9.65 4.22 11.19
N VAL A 64 8.40 4.01 10.80
CA VAL A 64 7.26 4.83 11.30
C VAL A 64 7.15 4.74 12.81
N ALA A 65 7.17 3.53 13.38
CA ALA A 65 7.06 3.33 14.83
C ALA A 65 8.19 3.99 15.64
N GLN A 66 9.41 4.07 15.08
CA GLN A 66 10.53 4.77 15.71
C GLN A 66 10.37 6.30 15.73
N ILE A 67 9.57 6.83 14.80
CA ILE A 67 9.32 8.27 14.69
C ILE A 67 8.07 8.64 15.47
N ASP A 68 6.96 7.95 15.18
CA ASP A 68 5.67 8.16 15.84
C ASP A 68 4.81 6.87 15.77
N PRO A 69 4.77 6.07 16.86
CA PRO A 69 3.98 4.85 16.92
C PRO A 69 2.46 5.09 16.95
N THR A 70 2.02 6.34 17.06
CA THR A 70 0.59 6.70 17.02
C THR A 70 0.08 6.99 15.60
N THR A 71 0.99 7.06 14.61
CA THR A 71 0.61 7.23 13.19
C THR A 71 -0.39 6.16 12.77
N PRO A 72 -1.58 6.53 12.24
CA PRO A 72 -2.59 5.56 11.86
C PRO A 72 -2.09 4.61 10.77
N VAL A 73 -2.27 3.31 10.96
CA VAL A 73 -1.94 2.26 9.98
C VAL A 73 -3.23 1.63 9.46
N ILE A 74 -3.54 1.86 8.20
CA ILE A 74 -4.70 1.28 7.53
C ILE A 74 -4.32 -0.09 6.97
N PHE A 75 -4.95 -1.14 7.47
CA PHE A 75 -4.83 -2.51 7.00
C PHE A 75 -6.11 -2.94 6.29
N LEU A 76 -6.00 -3.29 5.00
CA LEU A 76 -7.15 -3.74 4.21
C LEU A 76 -7.36 -5.25 4.40
N ASN A 77 -8.29 -5.60 5.28
CA ASN A 77 -8.72 -6.99 5.46
C ASN A 77 -9.75 -7.37 4.40
N THR A 78 -9.29 -7.98 3.34
CA THR A 78 -10.13 -8.33 2.19
C THR A 78 -11.06 -9.52 2.43
N GLY A 79 -10.94 -10.22 3.57
CA GLY A 79 -11.60 -11.51 3.81
C GLY A 79 -10.98 -12.68 3.02
N LYS A 80 -9.94 -12.42 2.22
CA LYS A 80 -9.23 -13.43 1.38
C LYS A 80 -7.72 -13.47 1.68
N LEU A 81 -7.29 -12.96 2.83
CA LEU A 81 -5.89 -12.97 3.24
C LEU A 81 -5.51 -14.32 3.85
N PHE A 82 -4.21 -14.64 3.84
CA PHE A 82 -3.67 -15.77 4.60
C PHE A 82 -3.85 -15.54 6.11
N GLY A 83 -4.14 -16.59 6.86
CA GLY A 83 -4.17 -16.55 8.32
C GLY A 83 -2.81 -16.14 8.93
N GLU A 84 -1.70 -16.50 8.24
CA GLU A 84 -0.34 -16.09 8.57
C GLU A 84 -0.18 -14.57 8.52
N THR A 85 -0.77 -13.89 7.52
CA THR A 85 -0.74 -12.42 7.40
C THR A 85 -1.48 -11.75 8.56
N LEU A 86 -2.62 -12.30 8.97
CA LEU A 86 -3.39 -11.76 10.10
C LEU A 86 -2.60 -11.89 11.41
N ARG A 87 -2.01 -13.06 11.68
CA ARG A 87 -1.15 -13.28 12.86
C ARG A 87 0.12 -12.44 12.81
N TYR A 88 0.70 -12.26 11.62
CA TYR A 88 1.88 -11.43 11.45
C TYR A 88 1.60 -9.96 11.71
N ARG A 89 0.44 -9.45 11.27
CA ARG A 89 -0.04 -8.11 11.61
C ARG A 89 -0.09 -7.92 13.12
N ASP A 90 -0.75 -8.82 13.86
CA ASP A 90 -0.90 -8.72 15.31
C ASP A 90 0.45 -8.75 16.02
N ARG A 91 1.35 -9.63 15.55
CA ARG A 91 2.72 -9.72 16.04
C ARG A 91 3.51 -8.42 15.81
N LEU A 92 3.45 -7.85 14.60
CA LEU A 92 4.14 -6.59 14.30
C LEU A 92 3.57 -5.42 15.08
N GLN A 93 2.26 -5.33 15.18
CA GLN A 93 1.59 -4.28 15.98
C GLN A 93 2.10 -4.29 17.42
N THR A 94 2.14 -5.44 18.05
CA THR A 94 2.64 -5.59 19.44
C THR A 94 4.14 -5.30 19.53
N LEU A 95 4.95 -5.90 18.64
CA LEU A 95 6.40 -5.77 18.67
C LEU A 95 6.88 -4.33 18.45
N LEU A 96 6.21 -3.61 17.56
CA LEU A 96 6.57 -2.24 17.19
C LEU A 96 5.87 -1.18 18.04
N GLY A 97 4.93 -1.58 18.91
CA GLY A 97 4.16 -0.66 19.74
C GLY A 97 3.22 0.24 18.97
N LEU A 98 2.74 -0.20 17.77
CA LEU A 98 1.79 0.57 16.97
C LEU A 98 0.44 0.66 17.69
N THR A 99 -0.02 1.87 18.00
CA THR A 99 -1.22 2.07 18.83
C THR A 99 -2.49 2.25 18.02
N ASP A 100 -2.42 2.62 16.73
CA ASP A 100 -3.58 2.86 15.87
C ASP A 100 -3.50 2.03 14.57
N VAL A 101 -3.78 0.73 14.67
CA VAL A 101 -3.89 -0.16 13.51
C VAL A 101 -5.35 -0.43 13.21
N ARG A 102 -5.85 0.13 12.10
CA ARG A 102 -7.25 0.07 11.68
C ARG A 102 -7.45 -1.01 10.62
N SER A 103 -8.17 -2.07 10.97
CA SER A 103 -8.53 -3.15 10.04
C SER A 103 -9.82 -2.79 9.31
N ILE A 104 -9.72 -2.52 8.02
CA ILE A 104 -10.84 -2.06 7.18
C ILE A 104 -11.18 -3.15 6.16
N GLY A 105 -12.43 -3.56 6.11
CA GLY A 105 -12.94 -4.56 5.16
C GLY A 105 -13.93 -3.99 4.15
N PRO A 106 -14.36 -4.83 3.18
CA PRO A 106 -15.46 -4.50 2.27
C PRO A 106 -16.77 -4.34 3.05
N HIS A 107 -17.70 -3.57 2.49
CA HIS A 107 -19.01 -3.42 3.09
C HIS A 107 -19.83 -4.71 2.90
N PRO A 108 -20.52 -5.22 3.94
CA PRO A 108 -21.29 -6.47 3.83
C PRO A 108 -22.34 -6.45 2.72
N THR A 109 -23.02 -5.33 2.50
CA THR A 109 -24.00 -5.18 1.42
C THR A 109 -23.36 -5.32 0.04
N GLU A 110 -22.19 -4.69 -0.19
CA GLU A 110 -21.45 -4.80 -1.46
C GLU A 110 -21.04 -6.25 -1.75
N LEU A 111 -20.66 -7.01 -0.70
CA LEU A 111 -20.33 -8.43 -0.83
C LEU A 111 -21.57 -9.26 -1.16
N ALA A 112 -22.68 -9.04 -0.46
CA ALA A 112 -23.92 -9.77 -0.67
C ALA A 112 -24.47 -9.56 -2.10
N GLU A 113 -24.36 -8.35 -2.64
CA GLU A 113 -24.86 -8.00 -3.97
C GLU A 113 -23.94 -8.48 -5.10
N LYS A 114 -22.60 -8.36 -4.92
CA LYS A 114 -21.65 -8.52 -6.03
C LYS A 114 -20.75 -9.75 -5.92
N ASP A 115 -20.62 -10.36 -4.75
CA ASP A 115 -19.75 -11.51 -4.49
C ASP A 115 -20.38 -12.50 -3.50
N SER A 116 -21.69 -12.75 -3.64
CA SER A 116 -22.47 -13.64 -2.77
C SER A 116 -21.92 -15.08 -2.72
N ASN A 117 -21.33 -15.56 -3.81
CA ASN A 117 -20.70 -16.89 -3.88
C ASN A 117 -19.22 -16.88 -3.48
N GLU A 118 -18.67 -15.72 -3.14
CA GLU A 118 -17.24 -15.53 -2.80
C GLU A 118 -16.23 -15.98 -3.87
N ASP A 119 -16.63 -16.08 -5.13
CA ASP A 119 -15.83 -16.56 -6.26
C ASP A 119 -15.43 -15.44 -7.26
N LEU A 120 -15.76 -14.18 -6.95
CA LEU A 120 -15.47 -13.04 -7.81
C LEU A 120 -13.97 -12.88 -8.12
N TRP A 121 -13.09 -13.31 -7.20
CA TRP A 121 -11.64 -13.30 -7.42
C TRP A 121 -11.23 -14.14 -8.66
N GLN A 122 -11.97 -15.17 -8.99
CA GLN A 122 -11.76 -16.03 -10.14
C GLN A 122 -12.47 -15.50 -11.40
N LYS A 123 -13.73 -15.04 -11.25
CA LYS A 123 -14.57 -14.58 -12.36
C LYS A 123 -14.19 -13.20 -12.88
N ASN A 124 -13.90 -12.26 -11.97
CA ASN A 124 -13.49 -10.90 -12.27
C ASN A 124 -12.59 -10.35 -11.16
N ASN A 125 -11.29 -10.62 -11.28
CA ASN A 125 -10.30 -10.22 -10.30
C ASN A 125 -10.24 -8.69 -10.09
N ASN A 126 -10.46 -7.89 -11.13
CA ASN A 126 -10.46 -6.45 -11.03
C ASN A 126 -11.63 -5.96 -10.19
N LEU A 127 -12.84 -6.45 -10.41
CA LEU A 127 -14.01 -6.12 -9.62
C LEU A 127 -13.85 -6.61 -8.17
N CYS A 128 -13.29 -7.81 -7.96
CA CYS A 128 -12.94 -8.30 -6.63
C CYS A 128 -12.00 -7.33 -5.88
N CYS A 129 -10.92 -6.87 -6.54
CA CYS A 129 -10.02 -5.88 -5.96
C CYS A 129 -10.71 -4.54 -5.70
N HIS A 130 -11.60 -4.11 -6.59
CA HIS A 130 -12.37 -2.88 -6.42
C HIS A 130 -13.20 -2.91 -5.14
N ILE A 131 -14.02 -3.94 -4.96
CA ILE A 131 -14.92 -4.07 -3.81
C ILE A 131 -14.15 -4.32 -2.51
N ARG A 132 -13.14 -5.22 -2.55
CA ARG A 132 -12.47 -5.68 -1.34
C ARG A 132 -11.27 -4.85 -0.91
N LYS A 133 -10.78 -3.94 -1.78
CA LYS A 133 -9.61 -3.09 -1.49
C LYS A 133 -9.86 -1.62 -1.80
N PHE A 134 -10.22 -1.29 -3.05
CA PHE A 134 -10.33 0.11 -3.48
C PHE A 134 -11.40 0.87 -2.68
N LEU A 135 -12.65 0.40 -2.67
CA LEU A 135 -13.73 1.06 -1.94
C LEU A 135 -13.45 1.16 -0.42
N PRO A 136 -13.00 0.07 0.27
CA PRO A 136 -12.58 0.16 1.66
C PRO A 136 -11.46 1.17 1.91
N GLN A 137 -10.45 1.20 1.02
CA GLN A 137 -9.35 2.16 1.12
C GLN A 137 -9.85 3.59 0.99
N GLN A 138 -10.72 3.89 0.02
CA GLN A 138 -11.26 5.24 -0.16
C GLN A 138 -12.04 5.71 1.08
N ARG A 139 -12.79 4.81 1.72
CA ARG A 139 -13.47 5.12 2.99
C ARG A 139 -12.47 5.41 4.11
N ALA A 140 -11.44 4.57 4.24
CA ALA A 140 -10.45 4.68 5.30
C ALA A 140 -9.54 5.91 5.17
N LEU A 141 -9.27 6.34 3.93
CA LEU A 141 -8.39 7.47 3.66
C LEU A 141 -9.10 8.83 3.70
N LYS A 142 -10.40 8.84 3.91
CA LYS A 142 -11.16 10.10 3.98
C LYS A 142 -10.68 10.95 5.16
N GLY A 143 -10.28 12.18 4.88
CA GLY A 143 -9.78 13.14 5.88
C GLY A 143 -8.25 13.20 6.00
N PHE A 144 -7.50 12.25 5.41
CA PHE A 144 -6.06 12.36 5.33
C PHE A 144 -5.63 13.16 4.08
N LYS A 145 -4.66 14.06 4.25
CA LYS A 145 -4.04 14.82 3.15
C LYS A 145 -2.98 14.02 2.41
N ALA A 146 -2.31 13.12 3.11
CA ALA A 146 -1.28 12.28 2.53
C ALA A 146 -1.40 10.81 2.96
N VAL A 147 -0.80 9.91 2.18
CA VAL A 147 -0.74 8.48 2.47
C VAL A 147 0.67 7.95 2.26
N LEU A 148 1.22 7.26 3.28
CA LEU A 148 2.48 6.53 3.20
C LEU A 148 2.26 5.14 2.60
N THR A 149 3.10 4.77 1.65
CA THR A 149 3.11 3.42 1.06
C THR A 149 4.52 2.82 1.06
N GLY A 150 4.61 1.51 1.22
CA GLY A 150 5.88 0.77 1.17
C GLY A 150 6.28 0.32 -0.24
N ARG A 151 5.91 1.05 -1.29
CA ARG A 151 6.27 0.74 -2.68
C ARG A 151 7.73 1.07 -2.94
N LYS A 152 8.37 0.31 -3.86
CA LYS A 152 9.75 0.51 -4.29
C LYS A 152 9.82 0.42 -5.83
N ARG A 153 10.76 1.13 -6.44
CA ARG A 153 10.94 1.18 -7.89
C ARG A 153 11.26 -0.18 -8.49
N PHE A 154 12.01 -1.01 -7.79
CA PHE A 154 12.42 -2.33 -8.30
C PHE A 154 11.29 -3.36 -8.39
N GLN A 155 10.14 -3.10 -7.75
CA GLN A 155 9.08 -4.10 -7.60
C GLN A 155 8.32 -4.44 -8.89
N THR A 156 8.14 -3.48 -9.80
CA THR A 156 7.48 -3.68 -11.10
C THR A 156 7.98 -2.67 -12.12
N THR A 157 7.77 -2.96 -13.41
CA THR A 157 8.11 -2.04 -14.50
C THR A 157 7.37 -0.71 -14.36
N GLN A 158 6.09 -0.74 -13.97
CA GLN A 158 5.27 0.46 -13.78
C GLN A 158 5.78 1.37 -12.66
N ARG A 159 6.52 0.82 -11.67
CA ARG A 159 7.04 1.60 -10.53
C ARG A 159 8.42 2.21 -10.77
N ARG A 160 9.09 1.89 -11.88
CA ARG A 160 10.46 2.38 -12.14
C ARG A 160 10.59 3.91 -12.12
N SER A 161 9.57 4.61 -12.61
CA SER A 161 9.52 6.09 -12.64
C SER A 161 8.87 6.72 -11.41
N MET A 162 8.47 5.92 -10.43
CA MET A 162 7.78 6.37 -9.22
C MET A 162 8.62 7.39 -8.45
N GLN A 163 8.03 8.52 -8.07
CA GLN A 163 8.66 9.51 -7.23
C GLN A 163 8.49 9.20 -5.73
N ARG A 164 9.33 9.80 -4.89
CA ARG A 164 9.17 9.72 -3.43
C ARG A 164 7.87 10.39 -2.96
N ILE A 165 7.41 11.40 -3.70
CA ILE A 165 6.10 12.05 -3.50
C ILE A 165 5.39 12.10 -4.85
N GLU A 166 4.14 11.66 -4.87
CA GLU A 166 3.27 11.63 -6.06
C GLU A 166 1.86 12.07 -5.68
N ILE A 167 1.07 12.46 -6.66
CA ILE A 167 -0.37 12.62 -6.47
C ILE A 167 -1.04 11.24 -6.50
N ASP A 168 -1.89 10.97 -5.52
CA ASP A 168 -2.80 9.81 -5.48
C ASP A 168 -4.11 10.19 -6.15
N ASP A 169 -4.17 9.99 -7.48
CA ASP A 169 -5.04 10.75 -8.36
C ASP A 169 -6.46 10.23 -8.57
N LYS A 170 -6.82 9.03 -8.13
CA LYS A 170 -7.97 8.42 -8.79
C LYS A 170 -9.33 8.58 -8.12
N ALA A 171 -9.39 8.86 -6.85
CA ALA A 171 -10.69 9.00 -6.18
C ALA A 171 -10.75 10.18 -5.21
N ALA A 172 -9.64 10.52 -4.60
CA ALA A 172 -9.50 11.72 -3.79
C ALA A 172 -8.09 12.26 -4.01
N ILE A 173 -7.98 13.45 -4.56
CA ILE A 173 -6.73 14.12 -4.85
C ILE A 173 -6.01 14.36 -3.53
N ARG A 174 -4.91 13.62 -3.30
CA ARG A 174 -4.05 13.71 -2.11
C ARG A 174 -2.64 13.36 -2.49
N LEU A 175 -1.69 13.59 -1.60
CA LEU A 175 -0.31 13.18 -1.82
C LEU A 175 -0.09 11.72 -1.38
N ARG A 176 0.69 11.00 -2.17
CA ARG A 176 1.21 9.68 -1.85
C ARG A 176 2.71 9.79 -1.63
N VAL A 177 3.16 9.31 -0.49
CA VAL A 177 4.56 9.35 -0.08
C VAL A 177 5.13 7.93 -0.07
N ASN A 178 6.27 7.75 -0.74
CA ASN A 178 6.97 6.48 -0.93
C ASN A 178 8.38 6.56 -0.34
N PRO A 179 8.56 6.49 0.98
CA PRO A 179 9.87 6.71 1.62
C PRO A 179 10.93 5.70 1.20
N LEU A 180 10.49 4.51 0.80
CA LEU A 180 11.35 3.40 0.38
C LEU A 180 11.47 3.27 -1.14
N ALA A 181 11.12 4.32 -1.91
CA ALA A 181 11.12 4.27 -3.38
C ALA A 181 12.45 3.76 -3.95
N ASP A 182 13.56 4.20 -3.37
CA ASP A 182 14.92 3.90 -3.83
C ASP A 182 15.56 2.66 -3.17
N PHE A 183 14.89 2.04 -2.20
CA PHE A 183 15.41 0.84 -1.53
C PHE A 183 15.46 -0.33 -2.50
N THR A 184 16.59 -1.04 -2.48
CA THR A 184 16.77 -2.33 -3.12
C THR A 184 16.29 -3.47 -2.20
N LEU A 185 16.30 -4.69 -2.70
CA LEU A 185 16.00 -5.87 -1.87
C LEU A 185 17.08 -6.07 -0.80
N GLU A 186 18.33 -5.81 -1.14
CA GLU A 186 19.49 -5.86 -0.27
C GLU A 186 19.37 -4.86 0.88
N ASP A 187 18.95 -3.62 0.60
CA ASP A 187 18.73 -2.59 1.62
C ASP A 187 17.64 -3.02 2.63
N LEU A 188 16.55 -3.60 2.12
CA LEU A 188 15.48 -4.12 2.98
C LEU A 188 15.96 -5.27 3.86
N GLN A 189 16.78 -6.17 3.32
CA GLN A 189 17.34 -7.30 4.06
C GLN A 189 18.36 -6.82 5.11
N ALA A 190 19.24 -5.90 4.75
CA ALA A 190 20.22 -5.30 5.65
C ALA A 190 19.53 -4.57 6.82
N TYR A 191 18.54 -3.72 6.51
CA TYR A 191 17.76 -3.03 7.53
C TYR A 191 17.04 -4.02 8.46
N SER A 192 16.36 -5.02 7.89
CA SER A 192 15.65 -6.03 8.67
C SER A 192 16.59 -6.84 9.56
N GLY A 193 17.79 -7.16 9.06
CA GLY A 193 18.83 -7.87 9.82
C GLY A 193 19.35 -7.04 10.98
N THR A 194 19.72 -5.77 10.73
CA THR A 194 20.21 -4.83 11.75
C THR A 194 19.22 -4.66 12.89
N HIS A 195 17.95 -4.49 12.56
CA HIS A 195 16.88 -4.28 13.54
C HIS A 195 16.18 -5.57 14.01
N LYS A 196 16.68 -6.74 13.59
CA LYS A 196 16.15 -8.08 13.96
C LYS A 196 14.64 -8.19 13.74
N LEU A 197 14.15 -7.61 12.64
CA LEU A 197 12.73 -7.62 12.33
C LEU A 197 12.25 -9.04 11.95
N PRO A 198 11.08 -9.48 12.41
CA PRO A 198 10.57 -10.80 12.07
C PRO A 198 10.19 -10.84 10.58
N LYS A 199 10.56 -11.92 9.91
CA LYS A 199 10.08 -12.22 8.55
C LYS A 199 8.62 -12.69 8.60
N HIS A 200 7.88 -12.39 7.52
CA HIS A 200 6.55 -12.96 7.36
C HIS A 200 6.64 -14.50 7.29
N PRO A 201 5.78 -15.26 8.02
CA PRO A 201 5.91 -16.73 8.13
C PRO A 201 5.96 -17.45 6.78
N LEU A 202 5.20 -16.99 5.78
CA LEU A 202 5.14 -17.63 4.47
C LEU A 202 6.40 -17.45 3.62
N VAL A 203 7.32 -16.54 3.98
CA VAL A 203 8.57 -16.33 3.21
C VAL A 203 9.42 -17.61 3.21
N LYS A 204 9.48 -18.33 4.34
CA LYS A 204 10.19 -19.63 4.42
C LYS A 204 9.57 -20.71 3.55
N ASP A 205 8.29 -20.56 3.20
CA ASP A 205 7.55 -21.52 2.38
C ASP A 205 7.57 -21.15 0.88
N GLY A 206 8.37 -20.12 0.50
CA GLY A 206 8.59 -19.70 -0.88
C GLY A 206 7.65 -18.59 -1.39
N TYR A 207 6.83 -17.99 -0.52
CA TYR A 207 6.00 -16.85 -0.90
C TYR A 207 6.77 -15.54 -0.70
N LEU A 208 7.39 -15.02 -1.76
CA LEU A 208 8.27 -13.85 -1.66
C LEU A 208 7.50 -12.53 -1.75
N SER A 209 6.34 -12.50 -2.42
CA SER A 209 5.44 -11.34 -2.49
C SER A 209 4.03 -11.78 -2.10
N ILE A 210 3.50 -11.26 -0.99
CA ILE A 210 2.29 -11.79 -0.33
C ILE A 210 1.14 -10.80 -0.45
N GLY A 211 -0.03 -11.31 -0.87
CA GLY A 211 -1.30 -10.58 -0.91
C GLY A 211 -2.48 -11.47 -0.52
N CYS A 212 -3.60 -11.38 -1.24
CA CYS A 212 -4.72 -12.29 -1.05
C CYS A 212 -4.31 -13.72 -1.40
N MET A 213 -4.77 -14.70 -0.60
CA MET A 213 -4.45 -16.11 -0.76
C MET A 213 -4.74 -16.63 -2.19
N PRO A 214 -5.92 -16.38 -2.78
CA PRO A 214 -6.23 -16.89 -4.12
C PRO A 214 -5.48 -16.17 -5.27
N CYS A 215 -4.70 -15.13 -4.96
CA CYS A 215 -3.91 -14.35 -5.93
C CYS A 215 -2.41 -14.41 -5.62
N THR A 216 -1.95 -15.41 -4.88
CA THR A 216 -0.56 -15.49 -4.43
C THR A 216 -0.09 -16.93 -4.42
N ASP A 217 0.91 -17.22 -5.24
CA ASP A 217 1.56 -18.50 -5.36
C ASP A 217 3.01 -18.44 -4.86
N LYS A 218 3.63 -19.60 -4.70
CA LYS A 218 5.05 -19.73 -4.41
C LYS A 218 5.87 -19.32 -5.62
N VAL A 219 6.96 -18.61 -5.38
CA VAL A 219 7.91 -18.25 -6.43
C VAL A 219 8.82 -19.45 -6.71
N LYS A 220 8.93 -19.84 -7.98
CA LYS A 220 9.88 -20.87 -8.40
C LYS A 220 11.30 -20.30 -8.38
N GLU A 221 12.27 -21.14 -8.03
CA GLU A 221 13.68 -20.77 -8.00
C GLU A 221 14.13 -20.18 -9.35
N GLY A 222 14.85 -19.07 -9.31
CA GLY A 222 15.31 -18.34 -10.50
C GLY A 222 14.31 -17.37 -11.13
N ASN A 223 13.07 -17.36 -10.69
CA ASN A 223 12.07 -16.42 -11.20
C ASN A 223 12.10 -15.07 -10.43
N ASP A 224 11.51 -14.04 -11.06
CA ASP A 224 11.28 -12.76 -10.38
C ASP A 224 10.51 -12.96 -9.08
N TYR A 225 10.90 -12.21 -8.03
CA TYR A 225 10.35 -12.40 -6.69
C TYR A 225 8.84 -12.11 -6.60
N ARG A 226 8.25 -11.39 -7.57
CA ARG A 226 6.82 -11.15 -7.69
C ARG A 226 6.09 -12.10 -8.64
N SER A 227 6.79 -13.02 -9.31
CA SER A 227 6.19 -13.96 -10.26
C SER A 227 5.09 -14.86 -9.67
N GLY A 228 5.04 -15.00 -8.35
CA GLY A 228 3.94 -15.66 -7.65
C GLY A 228 2.68 -14.80 -7.48
N ARG A 229 2.65 -13.53 -7.98
CA ARG A 229 1.46 -12.69 -7.91
C ARG A 229 0.70 -12.76 -9.23
N TRP A 230 -0.59 -13.13 -9.15
CA TRP A 230 -1.47 -13.27 -10.32
C TRP A 230 -0.85 -14.14 -11.42
N SER A 231 -0.18 -15.23 -11.04
CA SER A 231 0.61 -16.10 -11.93
C SER A 231 -0.17 -16.65 -13.13
N GLU A 232 -1.49 -16.74 -13.04
CA GLU A 232 -2.40 -17.19 -14.11
C GLU A 232 -3.11 -16.03 -14.81
N GLN A 233 -2.71 -14.77 -14.56
CA GLN A 233 -3.38 -13.58 -15.08
C GLN A 233 -2.36 -12.59 -15.64
N ASP A 234 -2.72 -11.91 -16.70
CA ASP A 234 -1.93 -10.80 -17.26
C ASP A 234 -2.10 -9.54 -16.40
N LYS A 235 -1.45 -9.55 -15.21
CA LYS A 235 -1.57 -8.49 -14.22
C LYS A 235 -0.30 -8.33 -13.38
N GLU A 236 0.27 -7.14 -13.37
CA GLU A 236 1.45 -6.82 -12.55
C GLU A 236 1.10 -6.11 -11.24
N GLU A 237 -0.02 -5.35 -11.22
CA GLU A 237 -0.40 -4.50 -10.09
C GLU A 237 -1.79 -4.82 -9.56
N CYS A 238 -1.97 -4.60 -8.27
CA CYS A 238 -3.30 -4.61 -7.69
C CYS A 238 -4.12 -3.44 -8.21
N GLY A 239 -5.41 -3.64 -8.51
CA GLY A 239 -6.31 -2.59 -8.99
C GLY A 239 -6.44 -1.34 -8.09
N MET A 240 -5.79 -1.32 -6.92
CA MET A 240 -5.62 -0.12 -6.10
C MET A 240 -4.59 0.87 -6.66
N HIS A 241 -3.68 0.42 -7.52
CA HIS A 241 -2.55 1.20 -8.02
C HIS A 241 -2.56 1.35 -9.54
N GLY A 242 -3.46 0.65 -10.24
CA GLY A 242 -3.56 0.68 -11.69
C GLY A 242 -4.47 1.80 -12.19
N THR A 243 -4.16 2.31 -13.39
CA THR A 243 -4.90 3.39 -14.07
C THR A 243 -6.22 2.96 -14.72
N GLU A 244 -6.60 1.69 -14.64
CA GLU A 244 -7.61 1.07 -15.51
C GLU A 244 -8.91 0.65 -14.80
N PHE A 245 -9.49 1.48 -13.95
CA PHE A 245 -10.91 1.36 -13.68
C PHE A 245 -11.67 2.48 -14.37
N VAL A 246 -11.93 2.33 -15.67
CA VAL A 246 -12.95 3.12 -16.36
C VAL A 246 -14.30 2.66 -15.82
N TYR A 247 -14.98 3.53 -15.10
CA TYR A 247 -16.39 3.38 -14.81
C TYR A 247 -17.14 3.30 -16.14
N GLY A 248 -17.67 2.13 -16.52
CA GLY A 248 -18.61 2.09 -17.62
C GLY A 248 -18.58 0.92 -18.58
N GLU A 249 -17.76 -0.11 -18.41
CA GLU A 249 -17.88 -1.30 -19.27
C GLU A 249 -18.25 -2.53 -18.44
N GLY A 250 -19.51 -2.91 -18.57
CA GLY A 250 -20.04 -4.23 -18.23
C GLY A 250 -20.99 -4.29 -17.03
N ILE A 251 -22.22 -3.86 -17.24
CA ILE A 251 -23.41 -4.46 -16.61
C ILE A 251 -23.93 -5.55 -17.52
#